data_a6d2a0199d868533115f15d0dc45e2ff
#
_entry.id   a6d2a0199d868533115f15d0dc45e2ff
#
_cell.length_a   1.000
_cell.length_b   1.000
_cell.length_c   1.000
_cell.angle_alpha   90.00
_cell.angle_beta   90.00
_cell.angle_gamma   90.00
#
_symmetry.space_group_name_H-M   'P 1'
#
loop_
_entity.id
_entity.type
_entity.pdbx_description
1 polymer ?
#
loop_
_entity_poly.entity_id
_entity_poly.type
_entity_poly.pdbx_seq_one_letter_code
_entity_poly.pdbx_strand_id
1 'polypeptide(L)'
;MSHAIIASIYEAKLIAWSKARTEPIKVVFENVKYEPADGETYLRAFMLPGETASSTLAGDHRAFIGVYQVSIVAPANSGKTKTNPLVVELTALFRLYARDTKSGFTVVTMSPVEQGPGITDAATYMVPLSFQYRADTGS
;
A
#
# COMPACT_ATOMS: atom_id res chain seq x y z
N MET A 1 11.57 10.92 11.32
CA MET A 1 10.97 10.17 10.19
C MET A 1 11.61 8.80 10.11
N SER A 2 10.82 7.81 9.86
CA SER A 2 11.27 6.44 9.66
C SER A 2 10.33 5.73 8.71
N HIS A 3 10.77 4.60 8.18
CA HIS A 3 9.87 3.77 7.37
C HIS A 3 8.64 3.31 8.16
N ALA A 4 8.78 3.12 9.47
CA ALA A 4 7.65 2.74 10.33
C ALA A 4 6.57 3.83 10.37
N ILE A 5 6.95 5.09 10.42
CA ILE A 5 5.99 6.21 10.38
C ILE A 5 5.30 6.26 9.01
N ILE A 6 6.05 6.07 7.93
CA ILE A 6 5.50 6.03 6.58
C ILE A 6 4.49 4.89 6.46
N ALA A 7 4.83 3.71 6.94
CA ALA A 7 3.91 2.57 6.95
C ALA A 7 2.62 2.91 7.70
N SER A 8 2.72 3.56 8.86
CA SER A 8 1.54 3.93 9.65
C SER A 8 0.64 4.94 8.92
N ILE A 9 1.23 5.83 8.12
CA ILE A 9 0.47 6.78 7.30
C ILE A 9 -0.38 6.03 6.26
N TYR A 10 0.23 5.11 5.53
CA TYR A 10 -0.48 4.34 4.51
C TYR A 10 -1.50 3.37 5.12
N GLU A 11 -1.17 2.76 6.25
CA GLU A 11 -2.11 1.88 6.96
C GLU A 11 -3.36 2.64 7.37
N ALA A 12 -3.20 3.83 7.95
CA ALA A 12 -4.33 4.68 8.33
C ALA A 12 -5.17 5.08 7.10
N LYS A 13 -4.51 5.40 5.99
CA LYS A 13 -5.18 5.75 4.74
C LYS A 13 -6.04 4.59 4.22
N LEU A 14 -5.50 3.38 4.23
CA LEU A 14 -6.22 2.18 3.79
C LEU A 14 -7.39 1.86 4.71
N ILE A 15 -7.20 1.97 6.01
CA ILE A 15 -8.28 1.73 6.99
C ILE A 15 -9.42 2.71 6.78
N ALA A 16 -9.11 3.99 6.62
CA ALA A 16 -10.12 5.02 6.39
C ALA A 16 -10.87 4.78 5.07
N TRP A 17 -10.15 4.43 4.01
CA TRP A 17 -10.76 4.10 2.73
C TRP A 17 -11.71 2.92 2.84
N SER A 18 -11.29 1.85 3.52
CA SER A 18 -12.12 0.66 3.68
C SER A 18 -13.40 0.97 4.46
N LYS A 19 -13.28 1.72 5.55
CA LYS A 19 -14.45 2.09 6.38
C LYS A 19 -15.44 2.96 5.64
N ALA A 20 -14.99 3.76 4.67
CA ALA A 20 -15.84 4.65 3.90
C ALA A 20 -16.60 3.91 2.77
N ARG A 21 -16.26 2.67 2.48
CA ARG A 21 -16.91 1.90 1.45
C ARG A 21 -18.28 1.42 1.91
N THR A 22 -19.21 1.24 0.95
CA THR A 22 -20.52 0.63 1.22
C THR A 22 -20.35 -0.77 1.79
N GLU A 23 -19.39 -1.53 1.25
CA GLU A 23 -19.00 -2.84 1.77
C GLU A 23 -17.54 -2.76 2.23
N PRO A 24 -17.27 -2.57 3.54
CA PRO A 24 -15.91 -2.54 4.04
C PRO A 24 -15.17 -3.83 3.73
N ILE A 25 -13.88 -3.71 3.45
CA ILE A 25 -13.02 -4.82 3.12
C ILE A 25 -11.91 -4.94 4.17
N LYS A 26 -11.55 -6.17 4.54
CA LYS A 26 -10.48 -6.40 5.50
C LYS A 26 -9.14 -6.07 4.87
N VAL A 27 -8.32 -5.29 5.58
CA VAL A 27 -6.93 -5.02 5.20
C VAL A 27 -6.02 -5.66 6.24
N VAL A 28 -5.14 -6.56 5.79
CA VAL A 28 -4.19 -7.27 6.63
C VAL A 28 -2.83 -6.63 6.44
N PHE A 29 -2.21 -6.19 7.54
CA PHE A 29 -0.90 -5.55 7.51
C PHE A 29 0.21 -6.55 7.84
N GLU A 30 1.45 -6.08 7.77
CA GLU A 30 2.63 -6.91 7.97
C GLU A 30 2.62 -7.61 9.32
N ASN A 31 3.15 -8.82 9.32
CA ASN A 31 3.34 -9.63 10.53
C ASN A 31 2.02 -9.91 11.29
N VAL A 32 0.91 -9.89 10.57
CA VAL A 32 -0.39 -10.24 11.13
C VAL A 32 -0.90 -11.51 10.45
N LYS A 33 -1.18 -12.53 11.25
CA LYS A 33 -1.80 -13.75 10.75
C LYS A 33 -3.30 -13.50 10.55
N TYR A 34 -3.81 -13.91 9.41
CA TYR A 34 -5.23 -13.76 9.10
C TYR A 34 -5.74 -15.01 8.37
N GLU A 35 -6.84 -15.55 8.85
CA GLU A 35 -7.51 -16.65 8.21
C GLU A 35 -8.82 -16.11 7.61
N PRO A 36 -8.88 -15.95 6.27
CA PRO A 36 -10.09 -15.42 5.63
C PRO A 36 -11.24 -16.41 5.70
N ALA A 37 -12.47 -15.88 5.72
CA ALA A 37 -13.66 -16.70 5.54
C ALA A 37 -13.71 -17.25 4.11
N ASP A 38 -14.44 -18.33 3.91
CA ASP A 38 -14.60 -18.92 2.58
C ASP A 38 -15.19 -17.89 1.62
N GLY A 39 -14.55 -17.71 0.49
CA GLY A 39 -15.01 -16.77 -0.54
C GLY A 39 -14.75 -15.31 -0.25
N GLU A 40 -14.03 -14.99 0.82
CA GLU A 40 -13.72 -13.63 1.17
C GLU A 40 -12.65 -13.02 0.27
N THR A 41 -12.89 -11.78 -0.19
CA THR A 41 -11.87 -10.95 -0.85
C THR A 41 -11.33 -9.97 0.17
N TYR A 42 -10.01 -9.88 0.29
CA TYR A 42 -9.35 -9.01 1.26
C TYR A 42 -8.06 -8.46 0.69
N LEU A 43 -7.47 -7.49 1.38
CA LEU A 43 -6.21 -6.87 0.97
C LEU A 43 -5.09 -7.28 1.93
N ARG A 44 -3.90 -7.44 1.38
CA ARG A 44 -2.66 -7.53 2.14
C ARG A 44 -1.77 -6.37 1.75
N ALA A 45 -1.33 -5.61 2.75
CA ALA A 45 -0.50 -4.44 2.53
C ALA A 45 0.83 -4.59 3.25
N PHE A 46 1.92 -4.26 2.58
CA PHE A 46 3.24 -4.30 3.16
C PHE A 46 4.19 -3.34 2.47
N MET A 47 5.26 -3.01 3.18
CA MET A 47 6.27 -2.07 2.74
C MET A 47 7.55 -2.82 2.37
N LEU A 48 8.18 -2.38 1.28
CA LEU A 48 9.51 -2.83 0.87
C LEU A 48 10.44 -1.61 0.99
N PRO A 49 11.10 -1.42 2.16
CA PRO A 49 11.97 -0.27 2.34
C PRO A 49 13.15 -0.32 1.39
N GLY A 50 13.44 0.82 0.77
CA GLY A 50 14.66 1.01 0.01
C GLY A 50 15.75 1.64 0.84
N GLU A 51 16.79 2.13 0.19
CA GLU A 51 17.89 2.80 0.87
C GLU A 51 17.46 4.15 1.44
N THR A 52 18.00 4.47 2.60
CA THR A 52 17.90 5.81 3.17
C THR A 52 19.15 6.58 2.74
N ALA A 53 18.95 7.73 2.12
CA ALA A 53 20.04 8.54 1.61
C ALA A 53 20.11 9.87 2.34
N SER A 54 21.33 10.44 2.41
CA SER A 54 21.54 11.79 2.89
C SER A 54 22.07 12.64 1.74
N SER A 55 21.44 13.80 1.50
CA SER A 55 21.83 14.69 0.41
C SER A 55 22.68 15.87 0.88
N THR A 56 23.03 15.92 2.15
CA THR A 56 23.90 16.98 2.71
C THR A 56 25.16 16.39 3.32
N LEU A 57 26.24 17.16 3.33
CA LEU A 57 27.50 16.75 3.94
C LEU A 57 27.38 16.56 5.46
N ALA A 58 26.51 17.33 6.10
CA ALA A 58 26.29 17.23 7.54
C ALA A 58 25.41 16.03 7.92
N GLY A 59 24.76 15.38 6.95
CA GLY A 59 23.89 14.25 7.22
C GLY A 59 22.57 14.62 7.90
N ASP A 60 22.19 15.88 7.87
CA ASP A 60 20.98 16.38 8.51
C ASP A 60 19.73 16.21 7.66
N HIS A 61 19.91 15.86 6.39
CA HIS A 61 18.81 15.53 5.48
C HIS A 61 18.78 14.02 5.25
N ARG A 62 17.60 13.44 5.34
CA ARG A 62 17.36 12.03 5.03
C ARG A 62 16.26 11.91 4.00
N ALA A 63 16.48 11.07 3.00
CA ALA A 63 15.44 10.68 2.05
C ALA A 63 15.11 9.22 2.28
N PHE A 64 13.88 8.94 2.62
CA PHE A 64 13.35 7.58 2.80
C PHE A 64 12.60 7.20 1.55
N ILE A 65 13.11 6.23 0.80
CA ILE A 65 12.50 5.76 -0.44
C ILE A 65 12.22 4.27 -0.32
N GLY A 66 11.23 3.81 -1.05
CA GLY A 66 10.87 2.40 -1.08
C GLY A 66 9.64 2.16 -1.93
N VAL A 67 9.09 0.97 -1.78
CA VAL A 67 7.88 0.53 -2.48
C VAL A 67 6.84 0.15 -1.44
N TYR A 68 5.60 0.56 -1.65
CA TYR A 68 4.48 0.07 -0.86
C TYR A 68 3.62 -0.79 -1.76
N GLN A 69 3.26 -1.97 -1.28
CA GLN A 69 2.48 -2.93 -2.06
C GLN A 69 1.17 -3.24 -1.36
N VAL A 70 0.09 -3.23 -2.13
CA VAL A 70 -1.24 -3.66 -1.69
C VAL A 70 -1.68 -4.76 -2.64
N SER A 71 -1.82 -5.97 -2.12
CA SER A 71 -2.25 -7.11 -2.91
C SER A 71 -3.73 -7.39 -2.65
N ILE A 72 -4.51 -7.53 -3.73
CA ILE A 72 -5.91 -7.92 -3.63
C ILE A 72 -5.94 -9.44 -3.69
N VAL A 73 -6.49 -10.08 -2.66
CA VAL A 73 -6.61 -11.53 -2.58
C VAL A 73 -8.07 -11.91 -2.70
N ALA A 74 -8.40 -12.70 -3.72
CA ALA A 74 -9.76 -13.13 -4.03
C ALA A 74 -9.79 -14.65 -4.19
N PRO A 75 -11.00 -15.28 -4.14
CA PRO A 75 -11.11 -16.71 -4.41
C PRO A 75 -10.65 -17.04 -5.84
N ALA A 76 -9.94 -18.16 -6.01
CA ALA A 76 -9.55 -18.63 -7.33
C ALA A 76 -10.81 -18.92 -8.17
N ASN A 77 -10.68 -18.69 -9.48
CA ASN A 77 -11.75 -18.93 -10.46
C ASN A 77 -13.00 -18.06 -10.28
N SER A 78 -12.92 -16.96 -9.52
CA SER A 78 -14.04 -16.03 -9.33
C SER A 78 -14.10 -14.94 -10.40
N GLY A 79 -13.16 -14.95 -11.35
CA GLY A 79 -13.07 -13.92 -12.38
C GLY A 79 -12.57 -12.60 -11.81
N LYS A 80 -12.77 -11.52 -12.56
CA LYS A 80 -12.26 -10.19 -12.21
C LYS A 80 -13.32 -9.23 -11.70
N THR A 81 -14.55 -9.69 -11.52
CA THR A 81 -15.69 -8.84 -11.11
C THR A 81 -15.44 -8.15 -9.77
N LYS A 82 -14.78 -8.83 -8.83
CA LYS A 82 -14.47 -8.27 -7.51
C LYS A 82 -13.13 -7.55 -7.46
N THR A 83 -12.16 -7.98 -8.26
CA THR A 83 -10.82 -7.39 -8.21
C THR A 83 -10.69 -6.11 -9.02
N ASN A 84 -11.28 -6.03 -10.21
CA ASN A 84 -11.16 -4.85 -11.05
C ASN A 84 -11.66 -3.54 -10.41
N PRO A 85 -12.84 -3.51 -9.76
CA PRO A 85 -13.26 -2.29 -9.07
C PRO A 85 -12.29 -1.86 -7.98
N LEU A 86 -11.69 -2.81 -7.26
CA LEU A 86 -10.71 -2.50 -6.22
C LEU A 86 -9.43 -1.94 -6.82
N VAL A 87 -8.99 -2.43 -7.97
CA VAL A 87 -7.84 -1.86 -8.68
C VAL A 87 -8.08 -0.39 -9.00
N VAL A 88 -9.27 -0.06 -9.53
CA VAL A 88 -9.64 1.32 -9.86
C VAL A 88 -9.64 2.21 -8.62
N GLU A 89 -10.27 1.74 -7.53
CA GLU A 89 -10.36 2.51 -6.30
C GLU A 89 -8.99 2.75 -5.67
N LEU A 90 -8.16 1.72 -5.60
CA LEU A 90 -6.83 1.83 -4.98
C LEU A 90 -5.88 2.68 -5.83
N THR A 91 -5.99 2.61 -7.16
CA THR A 91 -5.22 3.47 -8.04
C THR A 91 -5.57 4.94 -7.81
N ALA A 92 -6.84 5.25 -7.62
CA ALA A 92 -7.29 6.61 -7.32
C ALA A 92 -6.85 7.05 -5.92
N LEU A 93 -6.84 6.14 -4.95
CA LEU A 93 -6.43 6.44 -3.57
C LEU A 93 -4.95 6.81 -3.49
N PHE A 94 -4.09 6.12 -4.23
CA PHE A 94 -2.64 6.33 -4.24
C PHE A 94 -2.19 6.97 -5.56
N ARG A 95 -2.82 8.08 -5.91
CA ARG A 95 -2.50 8.77 -7.17
C ARG A 95 -1.08 9.34 -7.14
N LEU A 96 -0.49 9.48 -8.31
CA LEU A 96 0.84 10.06 -8.48
C LEU A 96 0.94 11.44 -7.82
N TYR A 97 2.01 11.66 -7.07
CA TYR A 97 2.33 12.88 -6.32
C TYR A 97 1.35 13.22 -5.20
N ALA A 98 0.47 12.29 -4.82
CA ALA A 98 -0.34 12.48 -3.62
C ALA A 98 0.56 12.63 -2.39
N ARG A 99 0.22 13.57 -1.52
CA ARG A 99 0.96 13.84 -0.30
C ARG A 99 0.11 13.44 0.90
N ASP A 100 0.69 12.65 1.77
CA ASP A 100 0.02 12.20 2.99
C ASP A 100 0.87 12.59 4.18
N THR A 101 0.27 13.25 5.16
CA THR A 101 1.00 13.83 6.29
C THR A 101 0.49 13.29 7.61
N LYS A 102 1.41 13.03 8.54
CA LYS A 102 1.10 12.68 9.91
C LYS A 102 2.19 13.24 10.82
N SER A 103 1.78 13.95 11.89
CA SER A 103 2.72 14.50 12.88
C SER A 103 3.84 15.34 12.26
N GLY A 104 3.52 16.11 11.22
CA GLY A 104 4.47 16.96 10.53
C GLY A 104 5.34 16.25 9.49
N PHE A 105 5.21 14.95 9.34
CA PHE A 105 5.93 14.19 8.32
C PHE A 105 5.04 13.96 7.10
N THR A 106 5.60 14.18 5.92
CA THR A 106 4.89 14.02 4.65
C THR A 106 5.57 12.97 3.80
N VAL A 107 4.79 12.01 3.31
CA VAL A 107 5.25 11.05 2.31
C VAL A 107 4.54 11.34 0.99
N VAL A 108 5.28 11.21 -0.10
CA VAL A 108 4.79 11.49 -1.46
C VAL A 108 4.78 10.19 -2.26
N THR A 109 3.69 9.97 -2.99
CA THR A 109 3.60 8.88 -3.96
C THR A 109 4.39 9.28 -5.20
N MET A 110 5.47 8.57 -5.49
CA MET A 110 6.44 8.97 -6.51
C MET A 110 6.28 8.27 -7.84
N SER A 111 5.42 7.26 -7.91
CA SER A 111 5.09 6.58 -9.17
C SER A 111 3.60 6.32 -9.24
N PRO A 112 3.04 6.16 -10.45
CA PRO A 112 1.67 5.65 -10.57
C PRO A 112 1.59 4.25 -9.97
N VAL A 113 0.39 3.87 -9.51
CA VAL A 113 0.17 2.49 -9.08
C VAL A 113 0.35 1.56 -10.27
N GLU A 114 1.24 0.58 -10.11
CA GLU A 114 1.48 -0.46 -11.12
C GLU A 114 0.77 -1.73 -10.71
N GLN A 115 0.00 -2.30 -11.64
CA GLN A 115 -0.63 -3.59 -11.44
C GLN A 115 0.31 -4.68 -11.97
N GLY A 116 0.75 -5.56 -11.07
CA GLY A 116 1.52 -6.73 -11.45
C GLY A 116 0.63 -7.83 -12.02
N PRO A 117 1.24 -8.88 -12.58
CA PRO A 117 0.47 -10.01 -13.11
C PRO A 117 -0.29 -10.71 -11.98
N GLY A 118 -1.53 -11.13 -12.28
CA GLY A 118 -2.31 -11.92 -11.35
C GLY A 118 -1.64 -13.27 -11.09
N ILE A 119 -1.66 -13.70 -9.85
CA ILE A 119 -1.05 -14.96 -9.42
C ILE A 119 -2.15 -15.87 -8.89
N THR A 120 -2.37 -17.00 -9.56
CA THR A 120 -3.33 -17.99 -9.10
C THR A 120 -2.61 -19.08 -8.30
N ASP A 121 -3.03 -19.28 -7.08
CA ASP A 121 -2.63 -20.41 -6.25
C ASP A 121 -3.87 -21.29 -6.04
N ALA A 122 -3.71 -22.43 -5.36
CA ALA A 122 -4.74 -23.49 -5.27
C ALA A 122 -6.14 -22.94 -4.93
N ALA A 123 -6.24 -22.02 -3.98
CA ALA A 123 -7.53 -21.51 -3.50
C ALA A 123 -7.71 -20.01 -3.72
N THR A 124 -6.68 -19.29 -4.15
CA THR A 124 -6.72 -17.83 -4.23
C THR A 124 -6.17 -17.30 -5.54
N TYR A 125 -6.65 -16.10 -5.90
CA TYR A 125 -6.14 -15.30 -6.99
C TYR A 125 -5.70 -13.97 -6.41
N MET A 126 -4.44 -13.59 -6.61
CA MET A 126 -3.87 -12.37 -6.03
C MET A 126 -3.46 -11.41 -7.13
N VAL A 127 -3.85 -10.15 -6.97
CA VAL A 127 -3.45 -9.06 -7.85
C VAL A 127 -2.60 -8.09 -7.06
N PRO A 128 -1.28 -8.02 -7.31
CA PRO A 128 -0.42 -7.07 -6.60
C PRO A 128 -0.47 -5.69 -7.24
N LEU A 129 -0.65 -4.67 -6.40
CA LEU A 129 -0.54 -3.27 -6.78
C LEU A 129 0.61 -2.66 -6.01
N SER A 130 1.46 -1.90 -6.66
CA SER A 130 2.60 -1.30 -6.00
C SER A 130 2.87 0.11 -6.51
N PHE A 131 3.48 0.93 -5.67
CA PHE A 131 3.94 2.26 -6.05
C PHE A 131 5.17 2.62 -5.22
N GLN A 132 5.95 3.55 -5.74
CA GLN A 132 7.12 4.06 -5.05
C GLN A 132 6.74 5.24 -4.17
N TYR A 133 7.36 5.32 -2.99
CA TYR A 133 7.16 6.44 -2.09
C TYR A 133 8.49 7.14 -1.79
N ARG A 134 8.39 8.40 -1.39
CA ARG A 134 9.53 9.17 -0.89
C ARG A 134 9.09 10.09 0.22
N ALA A 135 9.87 10.15 1.27
CA ALA A 135 9.69 11.12 2.33
C ALA A 135 11.04 11.71 2.68
N ASP A 136 11.10 13.02 2.79
CA ASP A 136 12.33 13.73 3.10
C ASP A 136 12.21 14.34 4.49
N THR A 137 13.27 14.22 5.28
CA THR A 137 13.43 14.96 6.53
C THR A 137 14.58 15.92 6.37
N GLY A 138 14.39 17.14 6.82
CA GLY A 138 15.44 18.14 6.87
C GLY A 138 15.47 18.77 8.25
N SER A 139 16.58 19.32 8.61
CA SER A 139 16.71 20.06 9.85
C SER A 139 16.55 21.54 9.61
#